data_ea032c369e952069f02600a4b2e7362e
#
_entry.id   ea032c369e952069f02600a4b2e7362e
#
_cell.length_a   1.000
_cell.length_b   1.000
_cell.length_c   1.000
_cell.angle_alpha   90.00
_cell.angle_beta   90.00
_cell.angle_gamma   90.00
#
_symmetry.space_group_name_H-M   'P 1'
#
loop_
_entity.id
_entity.type
_entity.pdbx_description
1 polymer ?
#
loop_
_entity_poly.entity_id
_entity_poly.type
_entity_poly.pdbx_seq_one_letter_code
_entity_poly.pdbx_strand_id
1 'polypeptide(L)'
;MPELVDWRRDPAVARGARGATSKEWATHVHELWRVLARLDADDYDEDEDGKDVAGDAEAARTTSSRIRLPYPAVVPGERFRETYYWDTYWIVLGLLTSEMPATALGVTNNLLYMVTTYGFVPNGARVYYLNRSQPPLLSSCVSAVYEATRDAEWLRQALPLLVQEYAYLTRSERTITVRDTESGEVHALSRYFANTTRPRPESYREDVEVARRATRRLEDAVAKLDVKRKIYRHLASAAESGFDFSSRWLADGKNLETIHTCDMIPADLNGFMLRVETDIARLAREALVSLPVSEDEIYAERVYLNHLLEKFTRASEVRRRAIDAVLWDDDTKRWRDVTFEPLVGEDARAVVRDVGELVFACETPYVSDFTPLWCGALDAGSERAYEVVEALRTSKLVTAKGIATSLVESGQQWDWPNAWAPSTHMLVEAIQLYAPREEKYAKELAHSWLRTAYQAWKSTGFMHEKYDVCDDADSVGKGGEYVPQRGFGWTNGVTLRLLEQYGFPDDSVNCVE
;
A
#
# COMPACT_ATOMS: atom_id res chain seq x y z
N MET A 1 -9.88 -4.27 -25.40
CA MET A 1 -8.84 -4.34 -24.36
C MET A 1 -7.56 -3.84 -25.00
N PRO A 2 -6.79 -2.97 -24.35
CA PRO A 2 -5.54 -2.49 -24.92
C PRO A 2 -4.57 -3.64 -25.18
N GLU A 3 -3.78 -3.52 -26.22
CA GLU A 3 -2.68 -4.43 -26.46
C GLU A 3 -1.52 -4.05 -25.54
N LEU A 4 -1.10 -4.99 -24.68
CA LEU A 4 0.08 -4.83 -23.85
C LEU A 4 1.30 -5.23 -24.67
N VAL A 5 2.13 -4.25 -25.04
CA VAL A 5 3.19 -4.38 -26.05
C VAL A 5 4.24 -5.45 -25.77
N ASP A 6 4.45 -5.76 -24.48
CA ASP A 6 5.43 -6.75 -24.01
C ASP A 6 4.78 -8.02 -23.44
N TRP A 7 3.44 -8.16 -23.52
CA TRP A 7 2.79 -9.40 -23.10
C TRP A 7 3.13 -10.57 -24.00
N ARG A 8 3.51 -11.68 -23.41
CA ARG A 8 3.80 -12.95 -24.11
C ARG A 8 3.06 -14.09 -23.44
N ARG A 9 2.61 -15.06 -24.21
CA ARG A 9 1.80 -16.19 -23.72
C ARG A 9 2.52 -17.07 -22.70
N ASP A 10 3.83 -17.16 -22.72
CA ASP A 10 4.64 -18.08 -21.91
C ASP A 10 5.72 -17.31 -21.11
N PRO A 11 5.36 -16.67 -19.97
CA PRO A 11 6.30 -15.89 -19.16
C PRO A 11 7.30 -16.79 -18.42
N ALA A 12 8.44 -16.21 -17.99
CA ALA A 12 9.50 -16.96 -17.29
C ALA A 12 8.98 -17.71 -16.06
N VAL A 13 8.08 -17.09 -15.26
CA VAL A 13 7.50 -17.72 -14.06
C VAL A 13 6.73 -18.99 -14.40
N ALA A 14 6.02 -19.03 -15.53
CA ALA A 14 5.32 -20.24 -15.98
C ALA A 14 6.29 -21.27 -16.57
N ARG A 15 7.34 -20.83 -17.31
CA ARG A 15 8.39 -21.72 -17.84
C ARG A 15 9.23 -22.36 -16.73
N GLY A 16 9.51 -21.60 -15.66
CA GLY A 16 10.29 -22.07 -14.52
C GLY A 16 9.52 -22.91 -13.51
N ALA A 17 8.19 -22.96 -13.62
CA ALA A 17 7.33 -23.71 -12.71
C ALA A 17 7.63 -25.21 -12.79
N ARG A 18 7.89 -25.83 -11.63
CA ARG A 18 8.12 -27.27 -11.50
C ARG A 18 6.78 -27.98 -11.32
N GLY A 19 6.34 -28.71 -12.34
CA GLY A 19 5.08 -29.44 -12.32
C GLY A 19 3.96 -28.80 -13.15
N ALA A 20 3.03 -29.64 -13.62
CA ALA A 20 1.95 -29.23 -14.50
C ALA A 20 0.99 -28.25 -13.82
N THR A 21 0.68 -28.48 -12.55
CA THR A 21 -0.26 -27.69 -11.74
C THR A 21 0.23 -26.25 -11.53
N SER A 22 1.48 -26.07 -11.10
CA SER A 22 2.05 -24.75 -10.90
C SER A 22 2.19 -23.97 -12.20
N LYS A 23 2.52 -24.67 -13.30
CA LYS A 23 2.60 -24.06 -14.64
C LYS A 23 1.21 -23.60 -15.12
N GLU A 24 0.18 -24.44 -14.99
CA GLU A 24 -1.20 -24.09 -15.36
C GLU A 24 -1.68 -22.86 -14.60
N TRP A 25 -1.46 -22.84 -13.28
CA TRP A 25 -1.89 -21.74 -12.43
C TRP A 25 -1.12 -20.44 -12.72
N ALA A 26 0.21 -20.50 -12.81
CA ALA A 26 1.04 -19.33 -13.17
C ALA A 26 0.64 -18.74 -14.54
N THR A 27 0.35 -19.60 -15.53
CA THR A 27 -0.12 -19.18 -16.84
C THR A 27 -1.48 -18.49 -16.74
N HIS A 28 -2.44 -19.08 -16.00
CA HIS A 28 -3.75 -18.47 -15.78
C HIS A 28 -3.65 -17.09 -15.11
N VAL A 29 -2.86 -16.96 -14.03
CA VAL A 29 -2.68 -15.71 -13.32
C VAL A 29 -2.02 -14.65 -14.21
N HIS A 30 -1.04 -15.04 -15.02
CA HIS A 30 -0.42 -14.15 -16.01
C HIS A 30 -1.41 -13.65 -17.07
N GLU A 31 -2.31 -14.49 -17.55
CA GLU A 31 -3.33 -14.09 -18.54
C GLU A 31 -4.29 -13.02 -18.00
N LEU A 32 -4.48 -12.94 -16.68
CA LEU A 32 -5.33 -11.93 -16.06
C LEU A 32 -4.80 -10.49 -16.27
N TRP A 33 -3.51 -10.27 -16.55
CA TRP A 33 -3.00 -8.94 -16.88
C TRP A 33 -3.71 -8.33 -18.09
N ARG A 34 -4.00 -9.12 -19.11
CA ARG A 34 -4.78 -8.66 -20.28
C ARG A 34 -6.23 -8.33 -19.92
N VAL A 35 -6.82 -9.11 -19.01
CA VAL A 35 -8.19 -8.88 -18.55
C VAL A 35 -8.30 -7.61 -17.71
N LEU A 36 -7.26 -7.26 -16.96
CA LEU A 36 -7.21 -6.09 -16.07
C LEU A 36 -6.69 -4.83 -16.77
N ALA A 37 -6.13 -4.95 -17.97
CA ALA A 37 -5.65 -3.79 -18.74
C ALA A 37 -6.80 -2.88 -19.20
N ARG A 38 -6.62 -1.57 -19.08
CA ARG A 38 -7.57 -0.52 -19.49
C ARG A 38 -6.83 0.60 -20.22
N LEU A 39 -7.50 1.17 -21.24
CA LEU A 39 -7.16 2.46 -21.85
C LEU A 39 -8.33 3.42 -21.64
N ASP A 40 -8.05 4.69 -21.58
CA ASP A 40 -9.10 5.69 -21.68
C ASP A 40 -9.64 5.74 -23.13
N ALA A 41 -10.96 5.73 -23.28
CA ALA A 41 -11.65 5.43 -24.55
C ALA A 41 -11.48 6.48 -25.65
N ASP A 42 -10.78 7.60 -25.37
CA ASP A 42 -10.67 8.68 -26.32
C ASP A 42 -9.66 8.49 -27.47
N ASP A 43 -8.88 7.41 -27.44
CA ASP A 43 -7.96 7.08 -28.54
C ASP A 43 -8.62 6.27 -29.66
N TYR A 44 -9.94 6.03 -29.58
CA TYR A 44 -10.68 5.18 -30.51
C TYR A 44 -11.89 5.87 -31.22
N ASP A 45 -12.13 7.16 -31.00
CA ASP A 45 -13.19 7.89 -31.70
C ASP A 45 -12.67 8.54 -33.02
N GLU A 46 -11.94 7.76 -33.84
CA GLU A 46 -12.00 7.96 -35.30
C GLU A 46 -13.10 7.01 -35.84
N ASP A 47 -14.28 7.54 -36.06
CA ASP A 47 -15.26 6.89 -36.93
C ASP A 47 -14.61 6.57 -38.27
N GLU A 48 -14.90 5.37 -38.82
CA GLU A 48 -14.49 4.98 -40.17
C GLU A 48 -14.91 6.03 -41.27
N ASP A 49 -15.67 7.05 -40.91
CA ASP A 49 -16.17 8.13 -41.78
C ASP A 49 -15.51 9.49 -41.55
N GLY A 50 -14.52 9.66 -40.65
CA GLY A 50 -13.76 10.91 -40.51
C GLY A 50 -14.58 12.15 -40.11
N LYS A 51 -15.70 11.99 -39.41
CA LYS A 51 -16.49 13.12 -38.91
C LYS A 51 -16.13 13.46 -37.49
N ASP A 52 -15.60 14.65 -37.28
CA ASP A 52 -15.37 15.28 -35.99
C ASP A 52 -16.65 15.29 -35.13
N VAL A 53 -16.78 14.39 -34.16
CA VAL A 53 -17.78 14.44 -33.09
C VAL A 53 -17.22 15.26 -31.91
N ALA A 54 -16.50 16.35 -32.22
CA ALA A 54 -15.80 17.19 -31.24
C ALA A 54 -16.72 17.80 -30.16
N GLY A 55 -17.98 18.04 -30.49
CA GLY A 55 -18.94 18.64 -29.55
C GLY A 55 -19.39 17.72 -28.42
N ASP A 56 -19.64 16.45 -28.72
CA ASP A 56 -20.13 15.48 -27.72
C ASP A 56 -18.96 14.90 -26.85
N ALA A 57 -17.76 14.81 -27.42
CA ALA A 57 -16.55 14.42 -26.70
C ALA A 57 -16.13 15.47 -25.64
N GLU A 58 -16.24 16.78 -25.97
CA GLU A 58 -15.96 17.88 -25.05
C GLU A 58 -16.97 17.90 -23.87
N ALA A 59 -18.27 17.70 -24.17
CA ALA A 59 -19.31 17.58 -23.13
C ALA A 59 -19.15 16.33 -22.26
N ALA A 60 -18.75 15.18 -22.81
CA ALA A 60 -18.43 13.98 -22.09
C ALA A 60 -17.17 14.15 -21.20
N ARG A 61 -16.20 14.95 -21.65
CA ARG A 61 -14.99 15.32 -20.89
C ARG A 61 -15.32 16.07 -19.61
N THR A 62 -16.29 16.96 -19.61
CA THR A 62 -16.66 17.79 -18.46
C THR A 62 -17.52 17.06 -17.44
N THR A 63 -18.10 15.89 -17.77
CA THR A 63 -18.98 15.12 -16.89
C THR A 63 -18.33 13.89 -16.26
N SER A 64 -17.15 13.48 -16.73
CA SER A 64 -16.44 12.32 -16.19
C SER A 64 -15.65 12.67 -14.92
N SER A 65 -15.76 11.83 -13.89
CA SER A 65 -14.91 11.93 -12.67
C SER A 65 -13.52 11.30 -12.87
N ARG A 66 -13.24 10.66 -14.02
CA ARG A 66 -11.96 9.99 -14.30
C ARG A 66 -10.82 10.98 -14.46
N ILE A 67 -9.69 10.65 -13.87
CA ILE A 67 -8.39 11.25 -14.20
C ILE A 67 -7.84 10.45 -15.38
N ARG A 68 -7.66 11.11 -16.52
CA ARG A 68 -7.07 10.49 -17.71
C ARG A 68 -5.60 10.24 -17.49
N LEU A 69 -5.16 9.07 -17.87
CA LEU A 69 -3.79 8.62 -17.71
C LEU A 69 -3.12 8.45 -19.08
N PRO A 70 -1.84 8.85 -19.23
CA PRO A 70 -1.13 8.82 -20.51
C PRO A 70 -0.77 7.43 -21.02
N TYR A 71 -0.80 6.41 -20.16
CA TYR A 71 -0.43 5.04 -20.52
C TYR A 71 -1.55 4.07 -20.15
N PRO A 72 -1.59 2.85 -20.74
CA PRO A 72 -2.48 1.80 -20.31
C PRO A 72 -2.38 1.58 -18.81
N ALA A 73 -3.52 1.47 -18.13
CA ALA A 73 -3.61 1.14 -16.73
C ALA A 73 -3.87 -0.36 -16.56
N VAL A 74 -3.35 -0.95 -15.49
CA VAL A 74 -3.77 -2.26 -15.01
C VAL A 74 -4.55 -2.04 -13.72
N VAL A 75 -5.85 -2.36 -13.74
CA VAL A 75 -6.76 -2.09 -12.64
C VAL A 75 -6.81 -3.25 -11.64
N PRO A 76 -7.18 -3.00 -10.35
CA PRO A 76 -7.22 -4.04 -9.34
C PRO A 76 -8.22 -5.17 -9.63
N GLY A 77 -9.42 -4.89 -10.12
CA GLY A 77 -10.43 -5.94 -10.34
C GLY A 77 -11.78 -5.42 -10.84
N GLU A 78 -12.79 -6.29 -10.84
CA GLU A 78 -14.09 -6.10 -11.50
C GLU A 78 -14.79 -4.77 -11.20
N ARG A 79 -14.89 -4.40 -9.91
CA ARG A 79 -15.52 -3.15 -9.45
C ARG A 79 -14.59 -1.96 -9.60
N PHE A 80 -13.30 -2.18 -9.36
CA PHE A 80 -12.26 -1.17 -9.36
C PHE A 80 -11.67 -1.01 -10.76
N ARG A 81 -12.30 -0.16 -11.58
CA ARG A 81 -11.97 0.00 -13.00
C ARG A 81 -11.05 1.17 -13.29
N GLU A 82 -10.43 1.73 -12.26
CA GLU A 82 -9.40 2.77 -12.31
C GLU A 82 -8.15 2.31 -11.59
N THR A 83 -7.03 3.02 -11.82
CA THR A 83 -5.80 2.83 -11.06
C THR A 83 -6.02 3.20 -9.60
N TYR A 84 -5.55 2.35 -8.68
CA TYR A 84 -5.43 2.65 -7.25
C TYR A 84 -3.96 2.67 -6.87
N TYR A 85 -3.58 3.60 -5.98
CA TYR A 85 -2.18 3.93 -5.74
C TYR A 85 -1.39 2.75 -5.17
N TRP A 86 -1.69 2.27 -3.98
CA TRP A 86 -0.84 1.26 -3.35
C TRP A 86 -0.94 -0.13 -4.00
N ASP A 87 -2.12 -0.47 -4.56
CA ASP A 87 -2.34 -1.69 -5.36
C ASP A 87 -1.33 -1.80 -6.50
N THR A 88 -1.02 -0.67 -7.11
CA THR A 88 -0.12 -0.56 -8.25
C THR A 88 1.27 -1.12 -7.96
N TYR A 89 1.77 -1.04 -6.72
CA TYR A 89 3.07 -1.59 -6.38
C TYR A 89 3.14 -3.11 -6.61
N TRP A 90 2.17 -3.88 -6.12
CA TRP A 90 2.15 -5.33 -6.32
C TRP A 90 1.78 -5.72 -7.76
N ILE A 91 1.00 -4.89 -8.44
CA ILE A 91 0.77 -5.04 -9.89
C ILE A 91 2.08 -4.86 -10.64
N VAL A 92 2.88 -3.83 -10.35
CA VAL A 92 4.21 -3.60 -10.95
C VAL A 92 5.13 -4.81 -10.68
N LEU A 93 5.21 -5.31 -9.46
CA LEU A 93 6.01 -6.51 -9.15
C LEU A 93 5.57 -7.72 -9.98
N GLY A 94 4.26 -7.94 -10.09
CA GLY A 94 3.70 -9.05 -10.88
C GLY A 94 3.95 -8.91 -12.38
N LEU A 95 3.88 -7.69 -12.93
CA LEU A 95 4.22 -7.40 -14.32
C LEU A 95 5.70 -7.68 -14.59
N LEU A 96 6.60 -7.25 -13.70
CA LEU A 96 8.04 -7.51 -13.83
C LEU A 96 8.35 -9.01 -13.75
N THR A 97 7.74 -9.74 -12.82
CA THR A 97 7.81 -11.21 -12.74
C THR A 97 7.29 -11.89 -14.03
N SER A 98 6.33 -11.25 -14.69
CA SER A 98 5.77 -11.69 -15.98
C SER A 98 6.58 -11.27 -17.20
N GLU A 99 7.81 -10.75 -17.04
CA GLU A 99 8.67 -10.22 -18.11
C GLU A 99 8.01 -9.07 -18.90
N MET A 100 7.26 -8.21 -18.21
CA MET A 100 6.52 -7.08 -18.80
C MET A 100 7.03 -5.71 -18.32
N PRO A 101 8.33 -5.39 -18.50
CA PRO A 101 8.91 -4.16 -17.97
C PRO A 101 8.39 -2.89 -18.66
N ALA A 102 8.00 -2.93 -19.94
CA ALA A 102 7.44 -1.78 -20.62
C ALA A 102 6.04 -1.42 -20.09
N THR A 103 5.21 -2.43 -19.81
CA THR A 103 3.91 -2.24 -19.16
C THR A 103 4.08 -1.72 -17.73
N ALA A 104 5.00 -2.29 -16.94
CA ALA A 104 5.31 -1.85 -15.58
C ALA A 104 5.80 -0.38 -15.54
N LEU A 105 6.65 0.01 -16.50
CA LEU A 105 7.11 1.38 -16.69
C LEU A 105 5.94 2.33 -17.00
N GLY A 106 5.05 1.97 -17.92
CA GLY A 106 3.87 2.77 -18.28
C GLY A 106 2.94 2.99 -17.09
N VAL A 107 2.63 1.92 -16.33
CA VAL A 107 1.81 1.96 -15.11
C VAL A 107 2.46 2.86 -14.04
N THR A 108 3.79 2.78 -13.87
CA THR A 108 4.52 3.67 -12.93
C THR A 108 4.52 5.11 -13.41
N ASN A 109 4.67 5.36 -14.72
CA ASN A 109 4.59 6.70 -15.30
C ASN A 109 3.20 7.33 -15.13
N ASN A 110 2.13 6.55 -15.06
CA ASN A 110 0.80 7.06 -14.72
C ASN A 110 0.77 7.65 -13.29
N LEU A 111 1.45 7.02 -12.33
CA LEU A 111 1.58 7.57 -10.97
C LEU A 111 2.43 8.85 -10.97
N LEU A 112 3.56 8.86 -11.68
CA LEU A 112 4.41 10.05 -11.83
C LEU A 112 3.67 11.22 -12.52
N TYR A 113 2.84 10.92 -13.50
CA TYR A 113 1.96 11.91 -14.15
C TYR A 113 0.98 12.53 -13.13
N MET A 114 0.37 11.72 -12.26
CA MET A 114 -0.51 12.25 -11.21
C MET A 114 0.25 13.15 -10.22
N VAL A 115 1.51 12.84 -9.87
CA VAL A 115 2.35 13.75 -9.07
C VAL A 115 2.62 15.05 -9.81
N THR A 116 2.97 15.00 -11.09
CA THR A 116 3.19 16.19 -11.91
C THR A 116 1.95 17.09 -11.95
N THR A 117 0.76 16.49 -12.05
CA THR A 117 -0.50 17.22 -12.23
C THR A 117 -1.07 17.74 -10.91
N TYR A 118 -1.00 16.96 -9.83
CA TYR A 118 -1.68 17.24 -8.55
C TYR A 118 -0.74 17.47 -7.37
N GLY A 119 0.55 17.21 -7.54
CA GLY A 119 1.55 17.31 -6.47
C GLY A 119 1.69 16.06 -5.59
N PHE A 120 0.87 15.04 -5.82
CA PHE A 120 0.86 13.76 -5.09
C PHE A 120 0.09 12.70 -5.89
N VAL A 121 0.19 11.44 -5.49
CA VAL A 121 -0.66 10.39 -6.04
C VAL A 121 -1.96 10.31 -5.24
N PRO A 122 -3.13 10.58 -5.86
CA PRO A 122 -4.43 10.39 -5.22
C PRO A 122 -4.69 8.91 -4.89
N ASN A 123 -5.64 8.64 -4.00
CA ASN A 123 -6.09 7.29 -3.64
C ASN A 123 -6.38 6.40 -4.87
N GLY A 124 -6.98 6.99 -5.90
CA GLY A 124 -7.24 6.38 -7.19
C GLY A 124 -7.44 7.42 -8.29
N ALA A 125 -7.53 6.98 -9.53
CA ALA A 125 -7.61 7.84 -10.71
C ALA A 125 -9.01 8.46 -10.91
N ARG A 126 -9.53 9.15 -9.89
CA ARG A 126 -10.79 9.92 -9.91
C ARG A 126 -10.63 11.25 -9.20
N VAL A 127 -11.26 12.31 -9.72
CA VAL A 127 -11.16 13.66 -9.15
C VAL A 127 -11.70 13.76 -7.71
N TYR A 128 -12.62 12.92 -7.32
CA TYR A 128 -13.13 12.91 -5.96
C TYR A 128 -12.16 12.30 -4.93
N TYR A 129 -11.08 11.64 -5.39
CA TYR A 129 -9.97 11.17 -4.55
C TYR A 129 -8.88 12.22 -4.29
N LEU A 130 -8.97 13.43 -4.87
CA LEU A 130 -7.98 14.50 -4.68
C LEU A 130 -7.92 15.05 -3.24
N ASN A 131 -8.76 14.55 -2.35
CA ASN A 131 -8.75 14.91 -0.93
C ASN A 131 -7.90 13.99 -0.04
N ARG A 132 -7.33 12.90 -0.61
CA ARG A 132 -6.53 11.90 0.10
C ARG A 132 -5.62 11.11 -0.85
N SER A 133 -4.58 10.50 -0.28
CA SER A 133 -3.69 9.56 -0.95
C SER A 133 -4.02 8.10 -0.58
N GLN A 134 -3.03 7.22 -0.65
CA GLN A 134 -2.98 5.87 -0.07
C GLN A 134 -1.58 5.62 0.50
N PRO A 135 -1.25 4.43 1.06
CA PRO A 135 0.11 4.12 1.51
C PRO A 135 1.16 4.42 0.43
N PRO A 136 2.19 5.22 0.74
CA PRO A 136 3.08 5.82 -0.25
C PRO A 136 4.12 4.80 -0.75
N LEU A 137 3.84 4.17 -1.87
CA LEU A 137 4.69 3.15 -2.49
C LEU A 137 5.25 3.54 -3.86
N LEU A 138 5.14 4.83 -4.27
CA LEU A 138 5.67 5.30 -5.55
C LEU A 138 7.19 5.13 -5.65
N SER A 139 7.94 5.45 -4.58
CA SER A 139 9.39 5.26 -4.56
C SER A 139 9.78 3.79 -4.76
N SER A 140 9.00 2.87 -4.20
CA SER A 140 9.18 1.43 -4.36
C SER A 140 8.81 0.95 -5.77
N CYS A 141 7.77 1.54 -6.42
CA CYS A 141 7.48 1.29 -7.84
C CYS A 141 8.63 1.76 -8.73
N VAL A 142 9.14 2.98 -8.52
CA VAL A 142 10.29 3.53 -9.26
C VAL A 142 11.53 2.67 -9.06
N SER A 143 11.78 2.22 -7.83
CA SER A 143 12.87 1.32 -7.49
C SER A 143 12.79 0.00 -8.28
N ALA A 144 11.64 -0.67 -8.25
CA ALA A 144 11.44 -1.94 -8.93
C ALA A 144 11.60 -1.83 -10.47
N VAL A 145 11.04 -0.77 -11.06
CA VAL A 145 11.17 -0.52 -12.51
C VAL A 145 12.61 -0.18 -12.87
N TYR A 146 13.30 0.65 -12.10
CA TYR A 146 14.71 0.97 -12.33
C TYR A 146 15.61 -0.26 -12.21
N GLU A 147 15.37 -1.11 -11.23
CA GLU A 147 16.12 -2.37 -11.10
C GLU A 147 15.98 -3.29 -12.32
N ALA A 148 14.79 -3.31 -12.92
CA ALA A 148 14.51 -4.13 -14.11
C ALA A 148 15.02 -3.50 -15.42
N THR A 149 14.96 -2.16 -15.55
CA THR A 149 15.27 -1.48 -16.82
C THR A 149 16.69 -0.92 -16.88
N ARG A 150 17.26 -0.55 -15.72
CA ARG A 150 18.52 0.19 -15.58
C ARG A 150 18.55 1.52 -16.36
N ASP A 151 17.37 2.11 -16.62
CA ASP A 151 17.25 3.39 -17.30
C ASP A 151 17.57 4.54 -16.34
N ALA A 152 18.81 4.98 -16.37
CA ALA A 152 19.30 6.04 -15.49
C ALA A 152 18.76 7.42 -15.86
N GLU A 153 18.41 7.66 -17.13
CA GLU A 153 17.82 8.92 -17.54
C GLU A 153 16.39 9.05 -16.99
N TRP A 154 15.58 8.01 -17.17
CA TRP A 154 14.26 7.94 -16.58
C TRP A 154 14.29 8.09 -15.05
N LEU A 155 15.24 7.43 -14.37
CA LEU A 155 15.42 7.56 -12.92
C LEU A 155 15.63 9.03 -12.50
N ARG A 156 16.53 9.75 -13.22
CA ARG A 156 16.79 11.17 -12.92
C ARG A 156 15.56 12.05 -13.11
N GLN A 157 14.70 11.74 -14.09
CA GLN A 157 13.43 12.42 -14.29
C GLN A 157 12.39 12.09 -13.21
N ALA A 158 12.39 10.88 -12.67
CA ALA A 158 11.48 10.46 -11.61
C ALA A 158 11.81 11.05 -10.22
N LEU A 159 13.10 11.22 -9.89
CA LEU A 159 13.56 11.67 -8.57
C LEU A 159 12.93 12.99 -8.10
N PRO A 160 12.83 14.07 -8.91
CA PRO A 160 12.16 15.31 -8.48
C PRO A 160 10.69 15.10 -8.13
N LEU A 161 10.01 14.17 -8.79
CA LEU A 161 8.60 13.86 -8.54
C LEU A 161 8.42 13.08 -7.24
N LEU A 162 9.35 12.17 -6.89
CA LEU A 162 9.36 11.54 -5.57
C LEU A 162 9.55 12.55 -4.45
N VAL A 163 10.41 13.56 -4.64
CA VAL A 163 10.60 14.67 -3.68
C VAL A 163 9.34 15.53 -3.57
N GLN A 164 8.64 15.75 -4.67
CA GLN A 164 7.38 16.51 -4.69
C GLN A 164 6.28 15.78 -3.90
N GLU A 165 6.13 14.46 -4.12
CA GLU A 165 5.19 13.65 -3.35
C GLU A 165 5.55 13.63 -1.86
N TYR A 166 6.83 13.44 -1.52
CA TYR A 166 7.30 13.49 -0.12
C TYR A 166 6.93 14.81 0.56
N ALA A 167 7.04 15.94 -0.15
CA ALA A 167 6.64 17.24 0.38
C ALA A 167 5.12 17.31 0.67
N TYR A 168 4.28 16.64 -0.10
CA TYR A 168 2.85 16.52 0.21
C TYR A 168 2.61 15.64 1.45
N LEU A 169 3.28 14.51 1.55
CA LEU A 169 3.12 13.54 2.64
C LEU A 169 3.59 14.07 3.99
N THR A 170 4.51 15.06 3.98
CA THR A 170 5.09 15.68 5.20
C THR A 170 4.50 17.06 5.53
N ARG A 171 3.35 17.43 4.96
CA ARG A 171 2.64 18.65 5.32
C ARG A 171 2.26 18.67 6.80
N SER A 172 2.13 19.88 7.36
CA SER A 172 1.87 20.07 8.79
C SER A 172 0.62 19.37 9.31
N GLU A 173 -0.45 19.31 8.51
CA GLU A 173 -1.68 18.61 8.87
C GLU A 173 -1.53 17.08 8.93
N ARG A 174 -0.50 16.54 8.28
CA ARG A 174 -0.15 15.11 8.22
C ARG A 174 0.93 14.71 9.21
N THR A 175 1.50 15.68 9.91
CA THR A 175 2.64 15.48 10.82
C THR A 175 2.23 15.77 12.25
N ILE A 176 2.58 14.88 13.17
CA ILE A 176 2.47 15.04 14.61
C ILE A 176 3.87 15.21 15.19
N THR A 177 4.05 16.24 15.99
CA THR A 177 5.29 16.48 16.71
C THR A 177 5.18 15.93 18.13
N VAL A 178 6.12 15.06 18.49
CA VAL A 178 6.18 14.40 19.80
C VAL A 178 7.50 14.74 20.46
N ARG A 179 7.47 15.13 21.73
CA ARG A 179 8.66 15.38 22.55
C ARG A 179 8.87 14.19 23.49
N ASP A 180 10.05 13.63 23.46
CA ASP A 180 10.53 12.74 24.50
C ASP A 180 10.98 13.59 25.70
N THR A 181 10.29 13.47 26.83
CA THR A 181 10.55 14.26 28.03
C THR A 181 11.82 13.81 28.77
N GLU A 182 12.29 12.58 28.55
CA GLU A 182 13.51 12.06 29.19
C GLU A 182 14.76 12.52 28.45
N SER A 183 14.79 12.37 27.13
CA SER A 183 15.94 12.80 26.31
C SER A 183 15.87 14.26 25.88
N GLY A 184 14.69 14.89 25.90
CA GLY A 184 14.42 16.21 25.35
C GLY A 184 14.36 16.25 23.81
N GLU A 185 14.51 15.10 23.13
CA GLU A 185 14.43 15.01 21.67
C GLU A 185 12.99 15.28 21.18
N VAL A 186 12.91 15.86 19.96
CA VAL A 186 11.63 16.13 19.31
C VAL A 186 11.54 15.31 18.03
N HIS A 187 10.49 14.51 17.93
CA HIS A 187 10.23 13.61 16.83
C HIS A 187 9.05 14.09 15.99
N ALA A 188 9.18 13.98 14.66
CA ALA A 188 8.10 14.24 13.71
C ALA A 188 7.63 12.90 13.10
N LEU A 189 6.37 12.56 13.33
CA LEU A 189 5.75 11.33 12.86
C LEU A 189 4.53 11.63 12.00
N SER A 190 4.21 10.74 11.08
CA SER A 190 3.13 10.90 10.12
C SER A 190 1.83 10.29 10.62
N ARG A 191 0.70 10.87 10.17
CA ARG A 191 -0.64 10.29 10.36
C ARG A 191 -1.42 10.27 9.04
N TYR A 192 -2.39 9.39 8.91
CA TYR A 192 -3.37 9.46 7.84
C TYR A 192 -4.31 10.65 8.07
N PHE A 193 -4.45 11.49 7.05
CA PHE A 193 -5.25 12.71 7.18
C PHE A 193 -5.84 13.14 5.84
N ALA A 194 -7.10 12.77 5.60
CA ALA A 194 -7.85 13.21 4.44
C ALA A 194 -8.39 14.64 4.62
N ASN A 195 -8.17 15.48 3.61
CA ASN A 195 -8.63 16.87 3.63
C ASN A 195 -10.11 16.98 3.22
N THR A 196 -11.00 16.40 4.01
CA THR A 196 -12.45 16.46 3.78
C THR A 196 -13.23 16.55 5.08
N THR A 197 -14.41 17.13 5.00
CA THR A 197 -15.44 17.15 6.05
C THR A 197 -16.80 16.72 5.49
N ARG A 198 -16.79 16.04 4.33
CA ARG A 198 -17.96 15.52 3.62
C ARG A 198 -17.87 14.01 3.49
N PRO A 199 -19.02 13.31 3.33
CA PRO A 199 -19.01 11.88 3.05
C PRO A 199 -18.21 11.57 1.78
N ARG A 200 -17.57 10.42 1.74
CA ARG A 200 -16.89 9.90 0.56
C ARG A 200 -17.91 9.69 -0.57
N PRO A 201 -17.70 10.19 -1.78
CA PRO A 201 -18.64 10.00 -2.90
C PRO A 201 -18.88 8.53 -3.24
N GLU A 202 -17.84 7.71 -3.17
CA GLU A 202 -17.90 6.27 -3.49
C GLU A 202 -18.65 5.42 -2.46
N SER A 203 -18.81 5.92 -1.22
CA SER A 203 -19.51 5.26 -0.10
C SER A 203 -20.44 6.26 0.62
N TYR A 204 -21.11 7.11 -0.15
CA TYR A 204 -21.89 8.23 0.39
C TYR A 204 -22.97 7.80 1.38
N ARG A 205 -23.72 6.75 1.07
CA ARG A 205 -24.83 6.27 1.89
C ARG A 205 -24.34 5.68 3.20
N GLU A 206 -23.29 4.90 3.13
CA GLU A 206 -22.63 4.23 4.24
C GLU A 206 -22.08 5.27 5.22
N ASP A 207 -21.34 6.26 4.73
CA ASP A 207 -20.77 7.34 5.53
C ASP A 207 -21.84 8.18 6.23
N VAL A 208 -22.92 8.53 5.53
CA VAL A 208 -24.05 9.27 6.10
C VAL A 208 -24.72 8.48 7.21
N GLU A 209 -24.88 7.17 7.06
CA GLU A 209 -25.48 6.31 8.08
C GLU A 209 -24.57 6.19 9.31
N VAL A 210 -23.25 6.03 9.15
CA VAL A 210 -22.29 6.03 10.26
C VAL A 210 -22.38 7.34 11.04
N ALA A 211 -22.34 8.49 10.35
CA ALA A 211 -22.44 9.80 10.97
C ALA A 211 -23.79 10.03 11.66
N ARG A 212 -24.89 9.47 11.13
CA ARG A 212 -26.21 9.50 11.77
C ARG A 212 -26.21 8.71 13.09
N ARG A 213 -25.59 7.51 13.10
CA ARG A 213 -25.46 6.71 14.33
C ARG A 213 -24.62 7.41 15.38
N ALA A 214 -23.46 7.98 14.99
CA ALA A 214 -22.57 8.70 15.89
C ALA A 214 -23.25 9.92 16.57
N THR A 215 -24.21 10.54 15.89
CA THR A 215 -24.88 11.78 16.36
C THR A 215 -26.29 11.56 16.97
N ARG A 216 -26.78 10.31 17.05
CA ARG A 216 -28.16 10.00 17.43
C ARG A 216 -28.56 10.51 18.81
N ARG A 217 -27.62 10.61 19.77
CA ARG A 217 -27.86 11.02 21.16
C ARG A 217 -27.62 12.51 21.40
N LEU A 218 -27.08 13.23 20.43
CA LEU A 218 -26.87 14.67 20.52
C LEU A 218 -28.19 15.39 20.22
N GLU A 219 -28.48 16.49 20.92
CA GLU A 219 -29.63 17.33 20.65
C GLU A 219 -29.24 18.59 19.90
N ASP A 220 -28.10 19.18 20.27
CA ASP A 220 -27.59 20.41 19.67
C ASP A 220 -27.20 20.25 18.21
N ALA A 221 -27.69 21.11 17.33
CA ALA A 221 -27.48 21.03 15.89
C ALA A 221 -26.04 21.35 15.48
N VAL A 222 -25.33 22.24 16.20
CA VAL A 222 -23.96 22.60 15.91
C VAL A 222 -23.04 21.45 16.30
N ALA A 223 -23.22 20.90 17.50
CA ALA A 223 -22.49 19.73 17.96
C ALA A 223 -22.68 18.53 17.01
N LYS A 224 -23.92 18.29 16.53
CA LYS A 224 -24.18 17.25 15.50
C LYS A 224 -23.38 17.48 14.24
N LEU A 225 -23.32 18.72 13.74
CA LEU A 225 -22.61 19.04 12.52
C LEU A 225 -21.10 18.82 12.68
N ASP A 226 -20.53 19.23 13.81
CA ASP A 226 -19.11 19.10 14.10
C ASP A 226 -18.67 17.64 14.25
N VAL A 227 -19.49 16.82 14.95
CA VAL A 227 -19.24 15.38 15.04
C VAL A 227 -19.32 14.71 13.66
N LYS A 228 -20.32 15.03 12.84
CA LYS A 228 -20.43 14.48 11.47
C LYS A 228 -19.21 14.82 10.63
N ARG A 229 -18.71 16.07 10.67
CA ARG A 229 -17.52 16.51 9.95
C ARG A 229 -16.27 15.74 10.37
N LYS A 230 -16.11 15.48 11.67
CA LYS A 230 -15.02 14.67 12.21
C LYS A 230 -15.11 13.22 11.70
N ILE A 231 -16.29 12.59 11.83
CA ILE A 231 -16.51 11.20 11.37
C ILE A 231 -16.19 11.07 9.87
N TYR A 232 -16.67 11.98 9.03
CA TYR A 232 -16.35 11.92 7.59
C TYR A 232 -14.85 12.00 7.31
N ARG A 233 -14.09 12.83 8.04
CA ARG A 233 -12.64 12.89 7.91
C ARG A 233 -11.98 11.60 8.38
N HIS A 234 -12.38 11.03 9.51
CA HIS A 234 -11.85 9.78 10.01
C HIS A 234 -12.09 8.62 9.03
N LEU A 235 -13.32 8.50 8.49
CA LEU A 235 -13.66 7.50 7.48
C LEU A 235 -12.80 7.65 6.22
N ALA A 236 -12.65 8.86 5.70
CA ALA A 236 -11.81 9.12 4.53
C ALA A 236 -10.33 8.88 4.80
N SER A 237 -9.84 9.14 6.04
CA SER A 237 -8.46 8.86 6.43
C SER A 237 -8.20 7.37 6.64
N ALA A 238 -9.19 6.61 7.10
CA ALA A 238 -9.10 5.17 7.13
C ALA A 238 -9.07 4.58 5.70
N ALA A 239 -9.85 5.15 4.77
CA ALA A 239 -9.74 4.78 3.35
C ALA A 239 -8.37 5.14 2.76
N GLU A 240 -7.73 6.24 3.19
CA GLU A 240 -6.36 6.58 2.83
C GLU A 240 -5.34 5.54 3.31
N SER A 241 -5.57 4.90 4.46
CA SER A 241 -4.67 3.88 5.00
C SER A 241 -4.67 2.56 4.21
N GLY A 242 -5.68 2.35 3.37
CA GLY A 242 -5.95 1.07 2.72
C GLY A 242 -6.62 0.02 3.60
N PHE A 243 -6.73 0.26 4.93
CA PHE A 243 -7.42 -0.63 5.89
C PHE A 243 -8.84 -0.14 6.16
N ASP A 244 -9.66 -0.07 5.14
CA ASP A 244 -11.04 0.41 5.16
C ASP A 244 -12.06 -0.76 5.07
N PHE A 245 -12.58 -1.27 6.21
CA PHE A 245 -12.21 -0.80 7.54
C PHE A 245 -11.64 -1.93 8.41
N SER A 246 -11.13 -1.56 9.57
CA SER A 246 -10.60 -2.47 10.59
C SER A 246 -10.95 -1.94 11.98
N SER A 247 -11.10 -2.85 12.94
CA SER A 247 -11.20 -2.54 14.38
C SER A 247 -10.03 -1.72 14.90
N ARG A 248 -8.89 -1.74 14.19
CA ARG A 248 -7.70 -0.93 14.42
C ARG A 248 -8.03 0.57 14.60
N TRP A 249 -9.02 1.07 13.86
CA TRP A 249 -9.41 2.48 13.83
C TRP A 249 -10.54 2.83 14.80
N LEU A 250 -11.07 1.86 15.54
CA LEU A 250 -12.30 2.00 16.34
C LEU A 250 -11.94 2.13 17.82
N ALA A 251 -12.36 3.20 18.46
CA ALA A 251 -12.06 3.44 19.88
C ALA A 251 -12.64 2.36 20.81
N ASP A 252 -13.73 1.72 20.43
CA ASP A 252 -14.33 0.59 21.16
C ASP A 252 -13.98 -0.79 20.53
N GLY A 253 -13.16 -0.81 19.48
CA GLY A 253 -12.74 -2.02 18.75
C GLY A 253 -13.87 -2.71 17.97
N LYS A 254 -15.06 -2.10 17.84
CA LYS A 254 -16.23 -2.79 17.28
C LYS A 254 -17.11 -1.93 16.38
N ASN A 255 -17.45 -0.72 16.80
CA ASN A 255 -18.47 0.09 16.14
C ASN A 255 -17.85 1.19 15.30
N LEU A 256 -18.16 1.22 13.99
CA LEU A 256 -17.58 2.15 13.03
C LEU A 256 -17.87 3.63 13.36
N GLU A 257 -18.94 3.94 14.08
CA GLU A 257 -19.22 5.28 14.59
C GLU A 257 -18.25 5.78 15.66
N THR A 258 -17.36 4.94 16.17
CA THR A 258 -16.29 5.29 17.13
C THR A 258 -14.93 5.49 16.46
N ILE A 259 -14.90 5.59 15.14
CA ILE A 259 -13.68 5.74 14.33
C ILE A 259 -12.90 7.02 14.68
N HIS A 260 -11.58 6.89 14.87
CA HIS A 260 -10.69 7.98 15.29
C HIS A 260 -9.32 8.00 14.55
N THR A 261 -9.26 7.52 13.33
CA THR A 261 -8.03 7.35 12.52
C THR A 261 -7.10 8.57 12.51
N CYS A 262 -7.66 9.80 12.45
CA CYS A 262 -6.84 11.02 12.43
C CYS A 262 -6.15 11.31 13.77
N ASP A 263 -6.59 10.68 14.85
CA ASP A 263 -6.10 10.89 16.21
C ASP A 263 -5.09 9.80 16.60
N MET A 264 -4.44 9.20 15.59
CA MET A 264 -3.47 8.13 15.74
C MET A 264 -2.18 8.44 14.99
N ILE A 265 -1.07 7.89 15.49
CA ILE A 265 0.23 7.79 14.80
C ILE A 265 0.41 6.32 14.43
N PRO A 266 0.16 5.94 13.17
CA PRO A 266 0.18 4.55 12.75
C PRO A 266 1.60 4.03 12.52
N ALA A 267 1.88 2.80 12.93
CA ALA A 267 3.18 2.17 12.79
C ALA A 267 3.54 1.91 11.31
N ASP A 268 2.58 1.41 10.53
CA ASP A 268 2.77 1.12 9.10
C ASP A 268 3.08 2.37 8.27
N LEU A 269 2.33 3.47 8.44
CA LEU A 269 2.58 4.71 7.70
C LEU A 269 3.98 5.26 7.98
N ASN A 270 4.41 5.24 9.25
CA ASN A 270 5.74 5.71 9.62
C ASN A 270 6.84 4.79 9.08
N GLY A 271 6.59 3.49 8.99
CA GLY A 271 7.41 2.55 8.25
C GLY A 271 7.46 2.89 6.76
N PHE A 272 6.32 3.08 6.10
CA PHE A 272 6.29 3.47 4.68
C PHE A 272 7.04 4.78 4.41
N MET A 273 6.92 5.78 5.29
CA MET A 273 7.68 7.03 5.17
C MET A 273 9.18 6.81 5.30
N LEU A 274 9.62 5.93 6.21
CA LEU A 274 11.02 5.51 6.30
C LEU A 274 11.49 4.86 4.99
N ARG A 275 10.68 4.01 4.39
CA ARG A 275 11.00 3.36 3.11
C ARG A 275 11.11 4.39 1.98
N VAL A 276 10.19 5.36 1.89
CA VAL A 276 10.27 6.47 0.92
C VAL A 276 11.59 7.24 1.07
N GLU A 277 11.96 7.60 2.31
CA GLU A 277 13.20 8.33 2.59
C GLU A 277 14.44 7.50 2.20
N THR A 278 14.46 6.23 2.54
CA THR A 278 15.55 5.29 2.19
C THR A 278 15.62 5.04 0.68
N ASP A 279 14.48 4.84 0.01
CA ASP A 279 14.43 4.64 -1.44
C ASP A 279 14.95 5.87 -2.19
N ILE A 280 14.52 7.09 -1.83
CA ILE A 280 15.01 8.32 -2.48
C ILE A 280 16.52 8.49 -2.28
N ALA A 281 17.06 8.24 -1.09
CA ALA A 281 18.50 8.29 -0.84
C ALA A 281 19.26 7.28 -1.70
N ARG A 282 18.78 6.03 -1.77
CA ARG A 282 19.39 4.96 -2.58
C ARG A 282 19.33 5.29 -4.07
N LEU A 283 18.16 5.70 -4.57
CA LEU A 283 17.96 6.05 -5.97
C LEU A 283 18.81 7.26 -6.40
N ALA A 284 18.96 8.26 -5.52
CA ALA A 284 19.85 9.39 -5.77
C ALA A 284 21.32 8.95 -5.89
N ARG A 285 21.75 7.96 -5.08
CA ARG A 285 23.10 7.36 -5.19
C ARG A 285 23.27 6.62 -6.52
N GLU A 286 22.30 5.82 -6.93
CA GLU A 286 22.32 5.11 -8.22
C GLU A 286 22.39 6.10 -9.39
N ALA A 287 21.59 7.17 -9.34
CA ALA A 287 21.62 8.24 -10.33
C ALA A 287 23.01 8.93 -10.39
N LEU A 288 23.63 9.20 -9.23
CA LEU A 288 24.99 9.77 -9.15
C LEU A 288 26.05 8.88 -9.82
N VAL A 289 25.99 7.57 -9.55
CA VAL A 289 26.94 6.60 -10.13
C VAL A 289 26.79 6.52 -11.66
N SER A 290 25.59 6.77 -12.17
CA SER A 290 25.32 6.74 -13.61
C SER A 290 25.75 8.00 -14.37
N LEU A 291 26.12 9.09 -13.67
CA LEU A 291 26.56 10.33 -14.31
C LEU A 291 27.97 10.19 -14.90
N PRO A 292 28.23 10.75 -16.11
CA PRO A 292 29.55 10.83 -16.69
C PRO A 292 30.56 11.56 -15.76
N VAL A 293 31.85 11.18 -15.87
CA VAL A 293 32.90 11.71 -14.97
C VAL A 293 33.29 13.16 -15.31
N SER A 294 33.13 13.57 -16.56
CA SER A 294 33.69 14.81 -17.08
C SER A 294 32.74 15.58 -17.99
N GLU A 295 31.97 16.50 -17.44
CA GLU A 295 31.34 17.56 -18.22
C GLU A 295 30.84 18.67 -17.29
N ASP A 296 31.10 19.95 -17.61
CA ASP A 296 30.65 21.11 -16.84
C ASP A 296 29.10 21.21 -16.79
N GLU A 297 28.40 20.70 -17.80
CA GLU A 297 26.95 20.67 -17.90
C GLU A 297 26.26 19.81 -16.82
N ILE A 298 26.96 18.84 -16.26
CA ILE A 298 26.41 17.89 -15.26
C ILE A 298 26.67 18.34 -13.83
N TYR A 299 27.40 19.44 -13.64
CA TYR A 299 27.76 19.90 -12.29
C TYR A 299 26.53 20.21 -11.42
N ALA A 300 25.55 20.91 -11.97
CA ALA A 300 24.31 21.25 -11.24
C ALA A 300 23.51 20.01 -10.85
N GLU A 301 23.41 19.03 -11.76
CA GLU A 301 22.72 17.77 -11.50
C GLU A 301 23.45 16.95 -10.43
N ARG A 302 24.76 16.86 -10.49
CA ARG A 302 25.58 16.21 -9.46
C ARG A 302 25.40 16.84 -8.07
N VAL A 303 25.39 18.19 -8.00
CA VAL A 303 25.13 18.92 -6.75
C VAL A 303 23.74 18.60 -6.23
N TYR A 304 22.72 18.61 -7.08
CA TYR A 304 21.34 18.28 -6.71
C TYR A 304 21.21 16.84 -6.18
N LEU A 305 21.77 15.86 -6.87
CA LEU A 305 21.70 14.46 -6.46
C LEU A 305 22.46 14.19 -5.14
N ASN A 306 23.63 14.82 -4.95
CA ASN A 306 24.33 14.77 -3.66
C ASN A 306 23.49 15.37 -2.53
N HIS A 307 22.85 16.52 -2.77
CA HIS A 307 21.95 17.14 -1.80
C HIS A 307 20.78 16.20 -1.45
N LEU A 308 20.18 15.53 -2.44
CA LEU A 308 19.12 14.55 -2.18
C LEU A 308 19.63 13.38 -1.35
N LEU A 309 20.79 12.83 -1.69
CA LEU A 309 21.40 11.72 -0.96
C LEU A 309 21.61 12.08 0.51
N GLU A 310 22.24 13.22 0.80
CA GLU A 310 22.49 13.70 2.17
C GLU A 310 21.19 13.96 2.93
N LYS A 311 20.26 14.71 2.31
CA LYS A 311 18.98 15.08 2.92
C LYS A 311 18.17 13.85 3.32
N PHE A 312 18.01 12.88 2.41
CA PHE A 312 17.14 11.73 2.63
C PHE A 312 17.81 10.62 3.46
N THR A 313 19.15 10.50 3.43
CA THR A 313 19.89 9.70 4.41
C THR A 313 19.62 10.19 5.82
N ARG A 314 19.77 11.53 6.04
CA ARG A 314 19.47 12.10 7.35
C ARG A 314 17.99 11.97 7.73
N ALA A 315 17.06 12.16 6.79
CA ALA A 315 15.64 12.03 7.05
C ALA A 315 15.29 10.60 7.53
N SER A 316 15.82 9.58 6.85
CA SER A 316 15.58 8.18 7.21
C SER A 316 16.15 7.83 8.60
N GLU A 317 17.33 8.35 8.95
CA GLU A 317 17.91 8.17 10.29
C GLU A 317 17.05 8.82 11.39
N VAL A 318 16.56 10.05 11.14
CA VAL A 318 15.66 10.75 12.07
C VAL A 318 14.33 9.98 12.22
N ARG A 319 13.77 9.52 11.10
CA ARG A 319 12.54 8.72 11.10
C ARG A 319 12.70 7.42 11.87
N ARG A 320 13.79 6.70 11.66
CA ARG A 320 14.08 5.45 12.37
C ARG A 320 14.11 5.65 13.87
N ARG A 321 14.80 6.72 14.35
CA ARG A 321 14.81 7.06 15.78
C ARG A 321 13.41 7.41 16.30
N ALA A 322 12.62 8.16 15.52
CA ALA A 322 11.26 8.51 15.91
C ALA A 322 10.35 7.28 16.03
N ILE A 323 10.43 6.33 15.08
CA ILE A 323 9.71 5.06 15.12
C ILE A 323 10.12 4.24 16.36
N ASP A 324 11.41 4.20 16.66
CA ASP A 324 11.94 3.48 17.83
C ASP A 324 11.49 4.11 19.15
N ALA A 325 11.59 5.43 19.26
CA ALA A 325 11.26 6.15 20.50
C ALA A 325 9.75 6.19 20.82
N VAL A 326 8.89 6.18 19.82
CA VAL A 326 7.45 6.46 20.01
C VAL A 326 6.56 5.25 19.79
N LEU A 327 6.92 4.36 18.88
CA LEU A 327 6.04 3.26 18.43
C LEU A 327 6.52 1.89 18.90
N TRP A 328 7.80 1.73 19.28
CA TRP A 328 8.34 0.46 19.73
C TRP A 328 7.78 0.08 21.11
N ASP A 329 7.29 -1.14 21.21
CA ASP A 329 6.86 -1.74 22.46
C ASP A 329 7.83 -2.88 22.83
N ASP A 330 8.67 -2.63 23.82
CA ASP A 330 9.70 -3.57 24.22
C ASP A 330 9.13 -4.83 24.91
N ASP A 331 7.96 -4.75 25.51
CA ASP A 331 7.31 -5.90 26.14
C ASP A 331 6.80 -6.90 25.10
N THR A 332 6.25 -6.41 23.98
CA THR A 332 5.67 -7.24 22.92
C THR A 332 6.57 -7.43 21.71
N LYS A 333 7.74 -6.75 21.67
CA LYS A 333 8.75 -6.82 20.59
C LYS A 333 8.17 -6.52 19.20
N ARG A 334 7.27 -5.53 19.12
CA ARG A 334 6.67 -5.04 17.88
C ARG A 334 6.44 -3.53 17.96
N TRP A 335 6.17 -2.91 16.83
CA TRP A 335 5.71 -1.52 16.81
C TRP A 335 4.19 -1.50 16.98
N ARG A 336 3.70 -0.49 17.67
CA ARG A 336 2.26 -0.34 17.93
C ARG A 336 1.80 1.05 17.54
N ASP A 337 0.58 1.12 17.01
CA ASP A 337 -0.08 2.40 16.83
C ASP A 337 -0.25 3.09 18.19
N VAL A 338 -0.07 4.40 18.22
CA VAL A 338 -0.36 5.20 19.40
C VAL A 338 -1.49 6.17 19.13
N THR A 339 -2.31 6.41 20.13
CA THR A 339 -3.39 7.40 20.11
C THR A 339 -3.03 8.61 20.94
N PHE A 340 -3.65 9.73 20.60
CA PHE A 340 -3.57 10.96 21.35
C PHE A 340 -4.94 11.63 21.43
N GLU A 341 -5.20 12.38 22.51
CA GLU A 341 -6.41 13.17 22.62
C GLU A 341 -6.31 14.41 21.73
N PRO A 342 -7.31 14.67 20.83
CA PRO A 342 -7.34 15.91 20.07
C PRO A 342 -7.57 17.09 21.02
N LEU A 343 -6.73 18.11 20.94
CA LEU A 343 -6.93 19.34 21.72
C LEU A 343 -8.17 20.07 21.22
N VAL A 344 -9.06 20.45 22.17
CA VAL A 344 -10.31 21.15 21.86
C VAL A 344 -9.99 22.58 21.42
N GLY A 345 -10.37 22.96 20.20
CA GLY A 345 -10.28 24.34 19.70
C GLY A 345 -9.01 24.68 18.95
N GLU A 346 -8.08 23.77 18.73
CA GLU A 346 -6.87 24.02 17.98
C GLU A 346 -6.95 23.55 16.54
N ASP A 347 -6.56 24.46 15.65
CA ASP A 347 -6.03 24.09 14.34
C ASP A 347 -4.84 23.15 14.60
N ALA A 348 -4.92 21.89 14.17
CA ALA A 348 -4.00 20.78 14.50
C ALA A 348 -2.52 21.01 14.09
N ARG A 349 -2.10 22.25 13.84
CA ARG A 349 -0.92 22.60 13.05
C ARG A 349 0.39 22.76 13.82
N ALA A 350 0.43 22.74 15.12
CA ALA A 350 1.68 22.98 15.85
C ALA A 350 1.71 22.55 17.32
N VAL A 351 0.98 21.51 17.70
CA VAL A 351 1.05 21.07 19.08
C VAL A 351 2.15 20.03 19.23
N VAL A 352 3.14 20.36 20.05
CA VAL A 352 4.13 19.38 20.52
C VAL A 352 3.47 18.61 21.65
N ARG A 353 3.37 17.28 21.50
CA ARG A 353 2.86 16.37 22.53
C ARG A 353 4.00 15.71 23.24
N ASP A 354 3.84 15.48 24.53
CA ASP A 354 4.82 14.71 25.27
C ASP A 354 4.57 13.19 25.06
N VAL A 355 5.64 12.39 24.96
CA VAL A 355 5.52 10.92 24.80
C VAL A 355 4.64 10.31 25.88
N GLY A 356 4.72 10.82 27.12
CA GLY A 356 3.90 10.36 28.23
C GLY A 356 2.39 10.62 28.10
N GLU A 357 1.96 11.44 27.12
CA GLU A 357 0.54 11.68 26.78
C GLU A 357 0.00 10.71 25.72
N LEU A 358 0.87 9.88 25.14
CA LEU A 358 0.53 8.91 24.12
C LEU A 358 0.17 7.57 24.76
N VAL A 359 -0.82 6.91 24.18
CA VAL A 359 -1.27 5.59 24.64
C VAL A 359 -1.26 4.62 23.46
N PHE A 360 -0.72 3.43 23.65
CA PHE A 360 -0.85 2.38 22.66
C PHE A 360 -2.31 2.08 22.37
N ALA A 361 -2.68 2.09 21.09
CA ALA A 361 -4.06 2.04 20.63
C ALA A 361 -4.77 0.72 20.99
N CYS A 362 -4.04 -0.40 20.92
CA CYS A 362 -4.59 -1.72 21.17
C CYS A 362 -3.50 -2.69 21.67
N GLU A 363 -3.86 -3.58 22.58
CA GLU A 363 -2.96 -4.66 23.03
C GLU A 363 -2.92 -5.83 22.04
N THR A 364 -4.04 -6.08 21.34
CA THR A 364 -4.15 -7.13 20.32
C THR A 364 -3.27 -6.82 19.12
N PRO A 365 -2.48 -7.79 18.60
CA PRO A 365 -1.64 -7.55 17.44
C PRO A 365 -2.44 -7.36 16.16
N TYR A 366 -1.97 -6.45 15.32
CA TYR A 366 -2.36 -6.27 13.92
C TYR A 366 -1.16 -6.58 13.02
N VAL A 367 -1.44 -7.00 11.80
CA VAL A 367 -0.37 -7.25 10.81
C VAL A 367 0.45 -5.99 10.51
N SER A 368 -0.16 -4.81 10.64
CA SER A 368 0.49 -3.50 10.50
C SER A 368 1.61 -3.24 11.50
N ASP A 369 1.56 -3.89 12.68
CA ASP A 369 2.56 -3.76 13.73
C ASP A 369 3.93 -4.30 13.31
N PHE A 370 3.99 -5.13 12.28
CA PHE A 370 5.20 -5.75 11.74
C PHE A 370 5.68 -5.10 10.44
N THR A 371 4.89 -4.19 9.86
CA THR A 371 5.23 -3.47 8.61
C THR A 371 6.53 -2.66 8.72
N PRO A 372 6.87 -2.01 9.85
CA PRO A 372 8.12 -1.27 9.96
C PRO A 372 9.37 -2.13 9.75
N LEU A 373 9.34 -3.44 10.04
CA LEU A 373 10.46 -4.35 9.71
C LEU A 373 10.69 -4.38 8.20
N TRP A 374 9.64 -4.56 7.40
CA TRP A 374 9.72 -4.52 5.94
C TRP A 374 10.27 -3.21 5.39
N CYS A 375 10.03 -2.11 6.10
CA CYS A 375 10.46 -0.77 5.72
C CYS A 375 11.90 -0.43 6.19
N GLY A 376 12.59 -1.33 6.88
CA GLY A 376 13.98 -1.14 7.31
C GLY A 376 14.12 -0.40 8.63
N ALA A 377 13.15 -0.50 9.53
CA ALA A 377 13.24 0.09 10.86
C ALA A 377 14.35 -0.54 11.73
N LEU A 378 14.78 -1.75 11.40
CA LEU A 378 15.89 -2.45 12.05
C LEU A 378 16.97 -2.82 11.03
N ASP A 379 18.19 -3.02 11.51
CA ASP A 379 19.28 -3.51 10.66
C ASP A 379 19.13 -5.01 10.39
N ALA A 380 19.50 -5.41 9.18
CA ALA A 380 19.44 -6.81 8.77
C ALA A 380 20.33 -7.69 9.66
N GLY A 381 19.78 -8.81 10.13
CA GLY A 381 20.47 -9.76 11.00
C GLY A 381 20.65 -9.30 12.44
N SER A 382 20.05 -8.18 12.85
CA SER A 382 20.06 -7.75 14.26
C SER A 382 19.20 -8.67 15.13
N GLU A 383 19.57 -8.84 16.42
CA GLU A 383 18.80 -9.68 17.35
C GLU A 383 17.35 -9.16 17.48
N ARG A 384 17.13 -7.84 17.50
CA ARG A 384 15.78 -7.25 17.51
C ARG A 384 14.94 -7.65 16.28
N ALA A 385 15.56 -7.82 15.11
CA ALA A 385 14.83 -8.30 13.92
C ALA A 385 14.34 -9.74 14.12
N TYR A 386 15.13 -10.60 14.75
CA TYR A 386 14.70 -11.96 15.11
C TYR A 386 13.64 -11.97 16.21
N GLU A 387 13.72 -11.07 17.20
CA GLU A 387 12.68 -10.90 18.23
C GLU A 387 11.33 -10.51 17.61
N VAL A 388 11.32 -9.60 16.62
CA VAL A 388 10.11 -9.22 15.87
C VAL A 388 9.53 -10.41 15.11
N VAL A 389 10.37 -11.23 14.46
CA VAL A 389 9.91 -12.43 13.74
C VAL A 389 9.34 -13.46 14.73
N GLU A 390 9.92 -13.62 15.91
CA GLU A 390 9.39 -14.50 16.96
C GLU A 390 8.07 -13.95 17.54
N ALA A 391 7.97 -12.63 17.72
CA ALA A 391 6.71 -11.98 18.11
C ALA A 391 5.61 -12.21 17.06
N LEU A 392 5.92 -12.15 15.76
CA LEU A 392 4.98 -12.51 14.70
C LEU A 392 4.57 -13.99 14.79
N ARG A 393 5.53 -14.90 14.96
CA ARG A 393 5.29 -16.35 15.04
C ARG A 393 4.36 -16.70 16.21
N THR A 394 4.50 -16.01 17.33
CA THR A 394 3.70 -16.25 18.55
C THR A 394 2.44 -15.41 18.66
N SER A 395 2.22 -14.46 17.74
CA SER A 395 1.11 -13.49 17.77
C SER A 395 -0.28 -14.07 17.57
N LYS A 396 -0.38 -15.33 17.10
CA LYS A 396 -1.60 -16.00 16.59
C LYS A 396 -2.17 -15.41 15.30
N LEU A 397 -1.57 -14.39 14.71
CA LEU A 397 -1.95 -13.92 13.37
C LEU A 397 -1.62 -14.97 12.30
N VAL A 398 -0.56 -15.73 12.52
CA VAL A 398 -0.12 -16.78 11.59
C VAL A 398 -0.96 -18.05 11.80
N THR A 399 -1.63 -18.48 10.75
CA THR A 399 -2.45 -19.71 10.69
C THR A 399 -1.86 -20.70 9.68
N ALA A 400 -2.40 -21.91 9.61
CA ALA A 400 -2.03 -22.89 8.59
C ALA A 400 -2.35 -22.42 7.15
N LYS A 401 -3.29 -21.46 6.99
CA LYS A 401 -3.77 -20.94 5.70
C LYS A 401 -3.21 -19.59 5.29
N GLY A 402 -2.49 -18.89 6.17
CA GLY A 402 -1.92 -17.56 5.88
C GLY A 402 -1.81 -16.68 7.12
N ILE A 403 -1.67 -15.38 6.90
CA ILE A 403 -1.48 -14.40 7.96
C ILE A 403 -2.73 -13.52 8.04
N ALA A 404 -3.50 -13.67 9.12
CA ALA A 404 -4.67 -12.84 9.39
C ALA A 404 -4.27 -11.37 9.62
N THR A 405 -5.15 -10.44 9.27
CA THR A 405 -4.91 -9.00 9.45
C THR A 405 -4.95 -8.58 10.91
N SER A 406 -5.87 -9.18 11.68
CA SER A 406 -6.03 -9.00 13.14
C SER A 406 -6.59 -10.27 13.77
N LEU A 407 -6.74 -10.26 15.09
CA LEU A 407 -7.43 -11.33 15.85
C LEU A 407 -8.87 -10.94 16.23
N VAL A 408 -9.34 -9.79 15.78
CA VAL A 408 -10.65 -9.24 16.14
C VAL A 408 -11.69 -9.62 15.09
N GLU A 409 -12.76 -10.27 15.50
CA GLU A 409 -13.92 -10.56 14.64
C GLU A 409 -14.94 -9.41 14.72
N SER A 410 -14.66 -8.33 13.97
CA SER A 410 -15.51 -7.13 13.96
C SER A 410 -16.54 -7.13 12.82
N GLY A 411 -16.40 -8.02 11.84
CA GLY A 411 -17.14 -7.99 10.58
C GLY A 411 -16.56 -7.03 9.53
N GLN A 412 -15.50 -6.26 9.88
CA GLN A 412 -14.78 -5.42 8.93
C GLN A 412 -13.83 -6.25 8.07
N GLN A 413 -13.58 -5.78 6.84
CA GLN A 413 -12.82 -6.58 5.87
C GLN A 413 -11.31 -6.69 6.18
N TRP A 414 -10.74 -5.79 6.98
CA TRP A 414 -9.36 -5.83 7.44
C TRP A 414 -9.22 -6.37 8.88
N ASP A 415 -10.13 -7.26 9.25
CA ASP A 415 -10.10 -7.99 10.51
C ASP A 415 -10.26 -9.50 10.29
N TRP A 416 -10.17 -10.28 11.36
CA TRP A 416 -10.35 -11.72 11.35
C TRP A 416 -11.67 -12.11 10.66
N PRO A 417 -11.69 -13.13 9.82
CA PRO A 417 -10.60 -14.07 9.51
C PRO A 417 -9.85 -13.76 8.20
N ASN A 418 -9.85 -12.50 7.75
CA ASN A 418 -9.32 -12.16 6.43
C ASN A 418 -7.79 -12.00 6.44
N ALA A 419 -7.17 -12.52 5.38
CA ALA A 419 -5.77 -12.33 5.01
C ALA A 419 -5.67 -11.69 3.62
N TRP A 420 -4.65 -10.87 3.42
CA TRP A 420 -4.47 -10.05 2.24
C TRP A 420 -3.08 -10.23 1.63
N ALA A 421 -3.02 -10.22 0.29
CA ALA A 421 -1.78 -10.39 -0.46
C ALA A 421 -0.69 -9.36 -0.09
N PRO A 422 -0.99 -8.06 0.02
CA PRO A 422 0.00 -7.06 0.43
C PRO A 422 0.69 -7.38 1.74
N SER A 423 -0.08 -7.63 2.78
CA SER A 423 0.45 -7.91 4.13
C SER A 423 1.31 -9.17 4.14
N THR A 424 0.84 -10.23 3.46
CA THR A 424 1.61 -11.49 3.34
C THR A 424 2.95 -11.24 2.64
N HIS A 425 2.95 -10.54 1.50
CA HIS A 425 4.18 -10.24 0.76
C HIS A 425 5.16 -9.41 1.61
N MET A 426 4.68 -8.34 2.25
CA MET A 426 5.53 -7.49 3.09
C MET A 426 6.22 -8.28 4.20
N LEU A 427 5.49 -9.18 4.89
CA LEU A 427 6.06 -9.95 5.98
C LEU A 427 7.01 -11.05 5.52
N VAL A 428 6.69 -11.75 4.42
CA VAL A 428 7.60 -12.75 3.84
C VAL A 428 8.91 -12.10 3.39
N GLU A 429 8.83 -10.97 2.67
CA GLU A 429 10.00 -10.21 2.22
C GLU A 429 10.77 -9.60 3.40
N ALA A 430 10.08 -9.10 4.44
CA ALA A 430 10.71 -8.59 5.66
C ALA A 430 11.58 -9.64 6.35
N ILE A 431 11.06 -10.86 6.51
CA ILE A 431 11.81 -11.96 7.12
C ILE A 431 13.03 -12.29 6.28
N GLN A 432 12.88 -12.39 4.96
CA GLN A 432 13.98 -12.68 4.04
C GLN A 432 15.09 -11.62 4.11
N LEU A 433 14.74 -10.34 4.17
CA LEU A 433 15.69 -9.23 4.13
C LEU A 433 16.35 -8.98 5.49
N TYR A 434 15.57 -9.04 6.57
CA TYR A 434 16.02 -8.57 7.89
C TYR A 434 16.29 -9.68 8.90
N ALA A 435 15.75 -10.89 8.68
CA ALA A 435 16.01 -12.05 9.51
C ALA A 435 16.46 -13.28 8.68
N PRO A 436 17.59 -13.23 7.97
CA PRO A 436 17.97 -14.23 6.97
C PRO A 436 18.15 -15.66 7.55
N ARG A 437 18.37 -15.83 8.85
CA ARG A 437 18.39 -17.17 9.48
C ARG A 437 17.00 -17.83 9.48
N GLU A 438 15.93 -17.04 9.28
CA GLU A 438 14.54 -17.48 9.28
C GLU A 438 13.98 -17.67 7.83
N GLU A 439 14.86 -17.85 6.83
CA GLU A 439 14.47 -18.08 5.43
C GLU A 439 13.46 -19.24 5.28
N LYS A 440 13.66 -20.31 6.06
CA LYS A 440 12.73 -21.46 6.08
C LYS A 440 11.32 -21.02 6.51
N TYR A 441 11.23 -20.18 7.52
CA TYR A 441 9.93 -19.67 7.99
C TYR A 441 9.27 -18.73 6.97
N ALA A 442 10.04 -17.84 6.32
CA ALA A 442 9.54 -17.04 5.21
C ALA A 442 8.93 -17.92 4.10
N LYS A 443 9.61 -19.01 3.73
CA LYS A 443 9.13 -19.98 2.76
C LYS A 443 7.85 -20.69 3.23
N GLU A 444 7.76 -21.08 4.50
CA GLU A 444 6.55 -21.70 5.06
C GLU A 444 5.35 -20.77 4.98
N LEU A 445 5.52 -19.48 5.29
CA LEU A 445 4.46 -18.46 5.15
C LEU A 445 4.05 -18.25 3.69
N ALA A 446 5.02 -18.15 2.78
CA ALA A 446 4.75 -18.03 1.34
C ALA A 446 3.95 -19.25 0.84
N HIS A 447 4.35 -20.46 1.22
CA HIS A 447 3.66 -21.68 0.84
C HIS A 447 2.27 -21.81 1.44
N SER A 448 2.05 -21.32 2.68
CA SER A 448 0.74 -21.28 3.30
C SER A 448 -0.23 -20.43 2.47
N TRP A 449 0.18 -19.20 2.10
CA TRP A 449 -0.57 -18.33 1.21
C TRP A 449 -0.85 -18.96 -0.15
N LEU A 450 0.19 -19.51 -0.81
CA LEU A 450 0.06 -20.12 -2.14
C LEU A 450 -0.92 -21.28 -2.14
N ARG A 451 -0.90 -22.16 -1.11
CA ARG A 451 -1.90 -23.26 -0.99
C ARG A 451 -3.32 -22.72 -0.87
N THR A 452 -3.54 -21.72 -0.03
CA THR A 452 -4.87 -21.13 0.18
C THR A 452 -5.39 -20.46 -1.08
N ALA A 453 -4.57 -19.64 -1.74
CA ALA A 453 -4.93 -18.97 -2.98
C ALA A 453 -5.19 -19.99 -4.12
N TYR A 454 -4.39 -21.04 -4.22
CA TYR A 454 -4.58 -22.12 -5.20
C TYR A 454 -5.87 -22.91 -4.96
N GLN A 455 -6.15 -23.29 -3.71
CA GLN A 455 -7.37 -24.02 -3.37
C GLN A 455 -8.62 -23.20 -3.69
N ALA A 456 -8.63 -21.92 -3.36
CA ALA A 456 -9.70 -20.99 -3.71
C ALA A 456 -9.87 -20.87 -5.24
N TRP A 457 -8.77 -20.70 -5.98
CA TRP A 457 -8.80 -20.70 -7.45
C TRP A 457 -9.33 -22.02 -8.02
N LYS A 458 -8.87 -23.16 -7.51
CA LYS A 458 -9.30 -24.49 -7.97
C LYS A 458 -10.79 -24.73 -7.77
N SER A 459 -11.36 -24.24 -6.66
CA SER A 459 -12.78 -24.42 -6.34
C SER A 459 -13.69 -23.42 -7.07
N THR A 460 -13.22 -22.20 -7.33
CA THR A 460 -14.05 -21.11 -7.85
C THR A 460 -13.73 -20.71 -9.30
N GLY A 461 -12.54 -21.04 -9.80
CA GLY A 461 -12.01 -20.59 -11.08
C GLY A 461 -11.45 -19.16 -11.05
N PHE A 462 -11.39 -18.49 -9.88
CA PHE A 462 -11.00 -17.10 -9.76
C PHE A 462 -9.89 -16.86 -8.72
N MET A 463 -9.04 -15.86 -8.98
CA MET A 463 -8.21 -15.23 -7.96
C MET A 463 -9.06 -14.24 -7.18
N HIS A 464 -8.94 -14.18 -5.86
CA HIS A 464 -9.77 -13.35 -5.01
C HIS A 464 -8.98 -12.19 -4.40
N GLU A 465 -9.69 -11.13 -4.04
CA GLU A 465 -9.15 -9.94 -3.40
C GLU A 465 -8.51 -10.24 -2.04
N LYS A 466 -9.14 -11.13 -1.26
CA LYS A 466 -8.75 -11.55 0.08
C LYS A 466 -9.20 -13.00 0.34
N TYR A 467 -8.58 -13.62 1.33
CA TYR A 467 -8.86 -15.02 1.69
C TYR A 467 -9.24 -15.16 3.15
N ASP A 468 -10.14 -16.11 3.43
CA ASP A 468 -10.49 -16.54 4.78
C ASP A 468 -9.44 -17.56 5.26
N VAL A 469 -8.75 -17.27 6.37
CA VAL A 469 -7.70 -18.13 6.94
C VAL A 469 -8.13 -18.90 8.17
N CYS A 470 -9.44 -18.97 8.43
CA CYS A 470 -10.02 -19.88 9.42
C CYS A 470 -9.95 -21.32 8.93
N ASP A 471 -9.68 -22.27 9.82
CA ASP A 471 -9.44 -23.69 9.45
C ASP A 471 -10.65 -24.35 8.78
N ASP A 472 -11.86 -24.02 9.21
CA ASP A 472 -13.11 -24.65 8.77
C ASP A 472 -13.83 -23.94 7.61
N ALA A 473 -13.24 -22.86 7.04
CA ALA A 473 -13.89 -22.03 6.05
C ALA A 473 -13.56 -22.39 4.60
N ASP A 474 -14.51 -22.10 3.69
CA ASP A 474 -14.19 -21.88 2.28
C ASP A 474 -13.14 -20.76 2.19
N SER A 475 -12.09 -20.94 1.40
CA SER A 475 -10.94 -20.05 1.37
C SER A 475 -11.21 -18.63 0.84
N VAL A 476 -12.45 -18.24 0.56
CA VAL A 476 -12.81 -16.88 0.08
C VAL A 476 -13.15 -15.98 1.24
N GLY A 477 -12.45 -14.84 1.34
CA GLY A 477 -12.67 -13.84 2.40
C GLY A 477 -14.05 -13.20 2.37
N LYS A 478 -14.48 -12.61 3.50
CA LYS A 478 -15.81 -12.02 3.70
C LYS A 478 -15.71 -10.66 4.41
N GLY A 479 -16.87 -10.00 4.58
CA GLY A 479 -16.97 -8.73 5.30
C GLY A 479 -16.65 -7.50 4.46
N GLY A 480 -16.89 -6.32 5.05
CA GLY A 480 -16.72 -5.02 4.40
C GLY A 480 -17.98 -4.49 3.70
N GLU A 481 -17.83 -3.35 3.02
CA GLU A 481 -18.93 -2.60 2.39
C GLU A 481 -19.40 -3.22 1.05
N TYR A 482 -18.68 -4.20 0.49
CA TYR A 482 -18.97 -4.80 -0.81
C TYR A 482 -18.57 -6.29 -0.89
N VAL A 483 -19.06 -6.97 -1.93
CA VAL A 483 -18.70 -8.38 -2.19
C VAL A 483 -17.23 -8.45 -2.63
N PRO A 484 -16.42 -9.38 -2.07
CA PRO A 484 -15.02 -9.57 -2.47
C PRO A 484 -14.86 -9.73 -3.97
N GLN A 485 -13.90 -9.01 -4.54
CA GLN A 485 -13.70 -8.93 -5.99
C GLN A 485 -12.88 -10.11 -6.51
N ARG A 486 -13.02 -10.39 -7.81
CA ARG A 486 -12.38 -11.50 -8.51
C ARG A 486 -11.30 -11.00 -9.46
N GLY A 487 -10.30 -11.87 -9.74
CA GLY A 487 -9.20 -11.55 -10.65
C GLY A 487 -8.29 -10.44 -10.13
N PHE A 488 -8.10 -10.31 -8.83
CA PHE A 488 -7.58 -9.11 -8.19
C PHE A 488 -6.08 -8.89 -8.41
N GLY A 489 -5.70 -7.68 -8.88
CA GLY A 489 -4.37 -7.34 -9.36
C GLY A 489 -3.23 -7.58 -8.37
N TRP A 490 -3.34 -7.12 -7.12
CA TRP A 490 -2.29 -7.39 -6.13
C TRP A 490 -2.15 -8.86 -5.76
N THR A 491 -3.27 -9.60 -5.71
CA THR A 491 -3.22 -11.05 -5.46
C THR A 491 -2.49 -11.77 -6.58
N ASN A 492 -2.76 -11.36 -7.84
CA ASN A 492 -2.07 -11.90 -9.01
C ASN A 492 -0.57 -11.62 -8.92
N GLY A 493 -0.18 -10.37 -8.61
CA GLY A 493 1.22 -9.96 -8.51
C GLY A 493 1.97 -10.70 -7.42
N VAL A 494 1.41 -10.75 -6.21
CA VAL A 494 2.03 -11.47 -5.08
C VAL A 494 2.13 -12.97 -5.36
N THR A 495 1.08 -13.57 -5.94
CA THR A 495 1.11 -15.00 -6.28
C THR A 495 2.24 -15.33 -7.26
N LEU A 496 2.38 -14.56 -8.35
CA LEU A 496 3.46 -14.76 -9.31
C LEU A 496 4.83 -14.57 -8.67
N ARG A 497 4.99 -13.53 -7.85
CA ARG A 497 6.23 -13.24 -7.15
C ARG A 497 6.65 -14.36 -6.20
N LEU A 498 5.72 -14.87 -5.39
CA LEU A 498 6.00 -15.97 -4.46
C LEU A 498 6.23 -17.30 -5.19
N LEU A 499 5.55 -17.56 -6.31
CA LEU A 499 5.82 -18.73 -7.16
C LEU A 499 7.23 -18.67 -7.78
N GLU A 500 7.67 -17.49 -8.22
CA GLU A 500 9.02 -17.29 -8.75
C GLU A 500 10.08 -17.56 -7.69
N GLN A 501 9.89 -17.04 -6.47
CA GLN A 501 10.89 -17.14 -5.39
C GLN A 501 10.94 -18.50 -4.71
N TYR A 502 9.80 -19.11 -4.45
CA TYR A 502 9.70 -20.27 -3.55
C TYR A 502 9.18 -21.53 -4.25
N GLY A 503 8.66 -21.42 -5.48
CA GLY A 503 7.97 -22.51 -6.17
C GLY A 503 6.65 -22.89 -5.49
N PHE A 504 5.97 -23.88 -6.04
CA PHE A 504 4.75 -24.42 -5.47
C PHE A 504 5.05 -25.49 -4.40
N PRO A 505 4.34 -25.53 -3.26
CA PRO A 505 4.68 -26.38 -2.13
C PRO A 505 4.70 -27.90 -2.41
N ASP A 506 3.90 -28.37 -3.36
CA ASP A 506 3.71 -29.81 -3.63
C ASP A 506 4.54 -30.34 -4.82
N ASP A 507 5.30 -29.50 -5.50
CA ASP A 507 6.18 -29.90 -6.63
C ASP A 507 7.31 -30.84 -6.18
N SER A 508 7.55 -30.98 -4.87
CA SER A 508 8.56 -31.89 -4.32
C SER A 508 8.07 -33.33 -4.08
N VAL A 509 6.76 -33.57 -4.16
CA VAL A 509 6.16 -34.90 -3.85
C VAL A 509 6.03 -35.78 -5.10
N ASN A 510 6.03 -35.20 -6.30
CA ASN A 510 5.86 -35.92 -7.56
C ASN A 510 7.18 -36.29 -8.28
N CYS A 511 8.32 -36.24 -7.60
CA CYS A 511 9.60 -36.72 -8.16
C CYS A 511 9.92 -38.18 -7.77
N VAL A 512 8.91 -38.95 -7.34
CA VAL A 512 9.06 -40.41 -7.13
C VAL A 512 7.88 -41.08 -7.82
N GLU A 513 8.04 -41.26 -9.14
CA GLU A 513 7.58 -42.42 -9.90
C GLU A 513 8.36 -42.47 -11.24
#